data_8ea63bfcefb1216517078fd00bc82cd4
#
_entry.id   8ea63bfcefb1216517078fd00bc82cd4
#
_cell.length_a   1.000
_cell.length_b   1.000
_cell.length_c   1.000
_cell.angle_alpha   90.00
_cell.angle_beta   90.00
_cell.angle_gamma   90.00
#
_symmetry.space_group_name_H-M   'P 1'
#
loop_
_entity.id
_entity.type
_entity.pdbx_description
1 polymer ?
#
loop_
_entity_poly.entity_id
_entity_poly.type
_entity_poly.pdbx_seq_one_letter_code
_entity_poly.pdbx_strand_id
1 'polypeptide(L)'
;GVNGLQNITFLKNCREAGVKPIWNFLWGFPKEPESSYENMANLIPLLTHLHPPNYAGPFRLDRFSPCFENPYEHGIRAIKPYPSYRFVYPFNEEVIDNFASFFTFKFQTPQNVKDYTCHLQENIFFWKEIYPKSALYYRQDLVIDRRSGIDEWHIRLDPLTMAVCKASSEPVTLQGIAQRLKEVEIVKSEEEIRQSIKNLIKYGILLKEKEMYLSLVTEEKEVMP
;
A
#
# COMPACT_ATOMS: atom_id res chain seq x y z
N GLY A 1 -4.70 -3.26 -14.50
CA GLY A 1 -4.39 -2.34 -13.40
C GLY A 1 -3.18 -2.81 -12.61
N VAL A 2 -2.66 -1.99 -11.74
CA VAL A 2 -1.54 -2.28 -10.85
C VAL A 2 -2.07 -3.04 -9.63
N ASN A 3 -1.37 -4.07 -9.16
CA ASN A 3 -1.74 -4.84 -7.96
C ASN A 3 -1.04 -4.32 -6.69
N GLY A 4 -1.41 -4.87 -5.53
CA GLY A 4 -0.88 -4.43 -4.23
C GLY A 4 0.64 -4.57 -4.12
N LEU A 5 1.20 -5.71 -4.51
CA LEU A 5 2.66 -5.94 -4.47
C LEU A 5 3.43 -4.97 -5.38
N GLN A 6 2.89 -4.65 -6.57
CA GLN A 6 3.53 -3.66 -7.47
C GLN A 6 3.60 -2.27 -6.86
N ASN A 7 2.52 -1.83 -6.19
CA ASN A 7 2.50 -0.54 -5.48
C ASN A 7 3.52 -0.53 -4.33
N ILE A 8 3.61 -1.61 -3.55
CA ILE A 8 4.56 -1.73 -2.44
C ILE A 8 6.00 -1.77 -2.98
N THR A 9 6.27 -2.53 -4.06
CA THR A 9 7.57 -2.54 -4.73
C THR A 9 7.98 -1.14 -5.17
N PHE A 10 7.06 -0.39 -5.79
CA PHE A 10 7.33 0.99 -6.18
C PHE A 10 7.73 1.86 -4.98
N LEU A 11 7.00 1.79 -3.87
CA LEU A 11 7.33 2.56 -2.65
C LEU A 11 8.69 2.14 -2.07
N LYS A 12 8.99 0.82 -2.08
CA LYS A 12 10.28 0.29 -1.65
C LYS A 12 11.41 0.82 -2.52
N ASN A 13 11.29 0.74 -3.84
CA ASN A 13 12.29 1.23 -4.80
C ASN A 13 12.49 2.75 -4.66
N CYS A 14 11.42 3.52 -4.41
CA CYS A 14 11.53 4.94 -4.08
C CYS A 14 12.35 5.17 -2.81
N ARG A 15 12.11 4.38 -1.75
CA ARG A 15 12.88 4.45 -0.50
C ARG A 15 14.35 4.16 -0.75
N GLU A 16 14.68 3.08 -1.46
CA GLU A 16 16.04 2.68 -1.81
C GLU A 16 16.73 3.68 -2.75
N ALA A 17 16.00 4.28 -3.69
CA ALA A 17 16.53 5.32 -4.57
C ALA A 17 16.66 6.71 -3.91
N GLY A 18 16.08 6.92 -2.69
CA GLY A 18 16.02 8.24 -2.06
C GLY A 18 15.06 9.20 -2.77
N VAL A 19 14.11 8.67 -3.52
CA VAL A 19 13.05 9.42 -4.20
C VAL A 19 11.85 9.56 -3.27
N LYS A 20 11.30 10.75 -3.16
CA LYS A 20 10.08 11.00 -2.41
C LYS A 20 8.87 10.88 -3.33
N PRO A 21 8.08 9.79 -3.27
CA PRO A 21 6.88 9.65 -4.08
C PRO A 21 5.77 10.58 -3.56
N ILE A 22 4.97 11.11 -4.48
CA ILE A 22 3.72 11.82 -4.15
C ILE A 22 2.57 10.93 -4.60
N TRP A 23 1.78 10.44 -3.65
CA TRP A 23 0.70 9.52 -3.92
C TRP A 23 -0.46 9.68 -2.94
N ASN A 24 -1.64 9.17 -3.33
CA ASN A 24 -2.87 9.29 -2.56
C ASN A 24 -3.39 7.90 -2.19
N PHE A 25 -3.94 7.78 -0.99
CA PHE A 25 -4.69 6.62 -0.56
C PHE A 25 -6.17 6.97 -0.58
N LEU A 26 -6.94 6.31 -1.43
CA LEU A 26 -8.36 6.58 -1.61
C LEU A 26 -9.18 5.38 -1.15
N TRP A 27 -10.35 5.64 -0.57
CA TRP A 27 -11.29 4.62 -0.12
C TRP A 27 -12.74 4.96 -0.47
N GLY A 28 -13.65 3.98 -0.28
CA GLY A 28 -15.07 4.17 -0.55
C GLY A 28 -15.41 4.16 -2.02
N PHE A 29 -14.66 3.38 -2.82
CA PHE A 29 -15.02 3.19 -4.23
C PHE A 29 -16.34 2.41 -4.37
N PRO A 30 -17.14 2.71 -5.40
CA PRO A 30 -18.33 1.93 -5.70
C PRO A 30 -18.03 0.44 -5.87
N LYS A 31 -18.85 -0.43 -5.25
CA LYS A 31 -18.75 -1.90 -5.34
C LYS A 31 -17.49 -2.53 -4.76
N GLU A 32 -16.66 -1.78 -4.07
CA GLU A 32 -15.51 -2.33 -3.38
C GLU A 32 -15.97 -3.02 -2.08
N PRO A 33 -15.52 -4.27 -1.79
CA PRO A 33 -15.94 -4.97 -0.58
C PRO A 33 -15.33 -4.30 0.67
N GLU A 34 -16.12 -4.18 1.73
CA GLU A 34 -15.69 -3.62 3.03
C GLU A 34 -14.46 -4.34 3.60
N SER A 35 -14.39 -5.67 3.42
CA SER A 35 -13.26 -6.50 3.86
C SER A 35 -11.92 -6.11 3.22
N SER A 36 -11.92 -5.46 2.05
CA SER A 36 -10.70 -4.97 1.42
C SER A 36 -10.01 -3.91 2.29
N TYR A 37 -10.78 -3.06 2.95
CA TYR A 37 -10.25 -1.98 3.80
C TYR A 37 -9.67 -2.51 5.11
N GLU A 38 -10.26 -3.55 5.69
CA GLU A 38 -9.69 -4.24 6.86
C GLU A 38 -8.37 -4.93 6.50
N ASN A 39 -8.29 -5.59 5.36
CA ASN A 39 -7.06 -6.19 4.87
C ASN A 39 -5.96 -5.12 4.64
N MET A 40 -6.33 -3.96 4.06
CA MET A 40 -5.40 -2.85 3.88
C MET A 40 -4.94 -2.26 5.23
N ALA A 41 -5.85 -2.09 6.19
CA ALA A 41 -5.53 -1.62 7.52
C ALA A 41 -4.51 -2.53 8.22
N ASN A 42 -4.71 -3.85 8.16
CA ASN A 42 -3.81 -4.85 8.74
C ASN A 42 -2.43 -4.91 8.06
N LEU A 43 -2.32 -4.46 6.81
CA LEU A 43 -1.07 -4.40 6.07
C LEU A 43 -0.21 -3.20 6.45
N ILE A 44 -0.81 -2.05 6.80
CA ILE A 44 -0.11 -0.78 7.04
C ILE A 44 1.01 -0.90 8.09
N PRO A 45 0.84 -1.58 9.25
CA PRO A 45 1.93 -1.72 10.22
C PRO A 45 3.22 -2.36 9.67
N LEU A 46 3.10 -3.17 8.61
CA LEU A 46 4.25 -3.78 7.94
C LEU A 46 4.96 -2.82 6.98
N LEU A 47 4.31 -1.71 6.61
CA LEU A 47 4.76 -0.77 5.57
C LEU A 47 5.26 0.57 6.14
N THR A 48 5.25 0.77 7.44
CA THR A 48 5.50 2.07 8.09
C THR A 48 6.86 2.68 7.78
N HIS A 49 7.85 1.88 7.39
CA HIS A 49 9.16 2.32 6.92
C HIS A 49 9.18 2.84 5.47
N LEU A 50 8.10 2.61 4.72
CA LEU A 50 7.94 3.13 3.36
C LEU A 50 7.21 4.49 3.41
N HIS A 51 7.29 5.25 2.31
CA HIS A 51 6.71 6.59 2.25
C HIS A 51 5.17 6.55 2.41
N PRO A 52 4.60 7.20 3.44
CA PRO A 52 3.15 7.26 3.61
C PRO A 52 2.49 8.11 2.53
N PRO A 53 1.17 7.98 2.31
CA PRO A 53 0.45 8.78 1.33
C PRO A 53 0.44 10.27 1.72
N ASN A 54 0.60 11.15 0.72
CA ASN A 54 0.48 12.60 0.93
C ASN A 54 -0.95 12.97 1.31
N TYR A 55 -1.91 12.43 0.58
CA TYR A 55 -3.33 12.59 0.85
C TYR A 55 -3.97 11.22 1.10
N ALA A 56 -4.90 11.16 2.03
CA ALA A 56 -5.75 10.01 2.29
C ALA A 56 -7.19 10.49 2.49
N GLY A 57 -8.11 9.93 1.72
CA GLY A 57 -9.48 10.44 1.74
C GLY A 57 -10.46 9.59 0.93
N PRO A 58 -11.76 9.90 1.03
CA PRO A 58 -12.77 9.18 0.28
C PRO A 58 -12.63 9.42 -1.23
N PHE A 59 -13.13 8.46 -1.98
CA PHE A 59 -13.33 8.57 -3.41
C PHE A 59 -14.12 9.85 -3.74
N ARG A 60 -13.65 10.59 -4.75
CA ARG A 60 -14.30 11.79 -5.27
C ARG A 60 -14.81 11.52 -6.68
N LEU A 61 -16.02 11.98 -6.96
CA LEU A 61 -16.58 11.87 -8.30
C LEU A 61 -16.13 13.06 -9.14
N ASP A 62 -15.24 12.80 -10.07
CA ASP A 62 -14.70 13.79 -10.99
C ASP A 62 -15.39 13.69 -12.36
N ARG A 63 -15.60 14.83 -13.03
CA ARG A 63 -16.10 14.90 -14.41
C ARG A 63 -15.20 14.07 -15.33
N PHE A 64 -15.77 13.43 -16.32
CA PHE A 64 -15.11 12.53 -17.26
C PHE A 64 -14.49 11.26 -16.66
N SER A 65 -14.65 11.00 -15.36
CA SER A 65 -14.29 9.71 -14.81
C SER A 65 -15.27 8.62 -15.27
N PRO A 66 -14.86 7.34 -15.34
CA PRO A 66 -15.79 6.24 -15.67
C PRO A 66 -17.04 6.21 -14.78
N CYS A 67 -16.88 6.55 -13.51
CA CYS A 67 -17.99 6.63 -12.55
C CYS A 67 -18.94 7.80 -12.83
N PHE A 68 -18.46 8.88 -13.44
CA PHE A 68 -19.28 10.02 -13.85
C PHE A 68 -20.00 9.73 -15.16
N GLU A 69 -19.32 9.12 -16.13
CA GLU A 69 -19.89 8.80 -17.45
C GLU A 69 -20.95 7.69 -17.37
N ASN A 70 -20.75 6.69 -16.51
CA ASN A 70 -21.64 5.55 -16.36
C ASN A 70 -22.08 5.33 -14.90
N PRO A 71 -22.75 6.32 -14.26
CA PRO A 71 -23.01 6.30 -12.81
C PRO A 71 -23.87 5.11 -12.35
N TYR A 72 -24.87 4.72 -13.14
CA TYR A 72 -25.73 3.58 -12.80
C TYR A 72 -24.97 2.26 -12.75
N GLU A 73 -24.07 2.04 -13.68
CA GLU A 73 -23.22 0.84 -13.71
C GLU A 73 -22.32 0.77 -12.50
N HIS A 74 -21.92 1.92 -11.95
CA HIS A 74 -21.12 2.02 -10.74
C HIS A 74 -21.96 2.17 -9.46
N GLY A 75 -23.30 2.06 -9.53
CA GLY A 75 -24.15 2.18 -8.34
C GLY A 75 -24.20 3.59 -7.74
N ILE A 76 -24.04 4.61 -8.58
CA ILE A 76 -24.04 6.03 -8.21
C ILE A 76 -25.34 6.69 -8.67
N ARG A 77 -25.88 7.58 -7.85
CA ARG A 77 -27.09 8.37 -8.15
C ARG A 77 -27.01 9.76 -7.50
N ALA A 78 -27.99 10.62 -7.83
CA ALA A 78 -28.15 11.97 -7.26
C ALA A 78 -26.88 12.82 -7.36
N ILE A 79 -26.27 12.82 -8.54
CA ILE A 79 -25.06 13.60 -8.84
C ILE A 79 -25.42 15.08 -8.90
N LYS A 80 -24.66 15.91 -8.17
CA LYS A 80 -24.78 17.37 -8.17
C LYS A 80 -23.39 17.98 -8.05
N PRO A 81 -23.14 19.16 -8.67
CA PRO A 81 -21.90 19.88 -8.43
C PRO A 81 -21.59 20.07 -6.95
N TYR A 82 -20.30 20.07 -6.64
CA TYR A 82 -19.90 20.28 -5.24
C TYR A 82 -20.40 21.63 -4.73
N PRO A 83 -20.98 21.73 -3.53
CA PRO A 83 -21.63 22.96 -3.03
C PRO A 83 -20.74 24.20 -3.05
N SER A 84 -19.42 24.03 -2.91
CA SER A 84 -18.44 25.14 -2.93
C SER A 84 -18.46 25.96 -4.22
N TYR A 85 -18.86 25.37 -5.35
CA TYR A 85 -18.98 26.14 -6.61
C TYR A 85 -19.93 27.32 -6.48
N ARG A 86 -21.02 27.19 -5.73
CA ARG A 86 -22.02 28.25 -5.54
C ARG A 86 -21.50 29.40 -4.68
N PHE A 87 -20.49 29.15 -3.82
CA PHE A 87 -19.88 30.20 -3.00
C PHE A 87 -18.79 30.97 -3.74
N VAL A 88 -18.18 30.35 -4.73
CA VAL A 88 -17.06 30.94 -5.49
C VAL A 88 -17.55 31.64 -6.76
N TYR A 89 -18.57 31.08 -7.42
CA TYR A 89 -19.02 31.55 -8.73
C TYR A 89 -20.46 32.04 -8.68
N PRO A 90 -20.72 33.33 -9.02
CA PRO A 90 -22.05 33.93 -9.01
C PRO A 90 -22.87 33.55 -10.26
N PHE A 91 -22.81 32.28 -10.67
CA PHE A 91 -23.51 31.78 -11.85
C PHE A 91 -24.77 31.01 -11.46
N ASN A 92 -25.70 30.89 -12.40
CA ASN A 92 -26.88 30.04 -12.24
C ASN A 92 -26.50 28.55 -12.22
N GLU A 93 -27.44 27.69 -11.81
CA GLU A 93 -27.19 26.26 -11.64
C GLU A 93 -26.79 25.58 -12.96
N GLU A 94 -27.41 25.93 -14.08
CA GLU A 94 -27.11 25.35 -15.38
C GLU A 94 -25.67 25.62 -15.82
N VAL A 95 -25.18 26.83 -15.61
CA VAL A 95 -23.80 27.19 -15.91
C VAL A 95 -22.84 26.44 -14.98
N ILE A 96 -23.16 26.34 -13.68
CA ILE A 96 -22.34 25.56 -12.72
C ILE A 96 -22.31 24.08 -13.11
N ASP A 97 -23.44 23.49 -13.46
CA ASP A 97 -23.54 22.10 -13.90
C ASP A 97 -22.65 21.82 -15.13
N ASN A 98 -22.52 22.79 -16.03
CA ASN A 98 -21.74 22.62 -17.25
C ASN A 98 -20.22 22.70 -17.05
N PHE A 99 -19.71 23.47 -16.07
CA PHE A 99 -18.27 23.62 -15.90
C PHE A 99 -17.71 22.96 -14.65
N ALA A 100 -18.54 22.55 -13.66
CA ALA A 100 -18.06 21.89 -12.45
C ALA A 100 -17.25 20.63 -12.78
N SER A 101 -16.12 20.47 -12.10
CA SER A 101 -15.25 19.31 -12.25
C SER A 101 -15.46 18.27 -11.16
N PHE A 102 -16.04 18.66 -10.01
CA PHE A 102 -16.24 17.81 -8.84
C PHE A 102 -17.70 17.75 -8.44
N PHE A 103 -18.14 16.56 -8.05
CA PHE A 103 -19.54 16.30 -7.77
C PHE A 103 -19.72 15.57 -6.43
N THR A 104 -20.84 15.88 -5.76
CA THR A 104 -21.41 15.04 -4.72
C THR A 104 -22.30 13.98 -5.36
N PHE A 105 -22.48 12.86 -4.68
CA PHE A 105 -23.32 11.76 -5.16
C PHE A 105 -23.88 10.97 -3.97
N LYS A 106 -24.78 10.04 -4.25
CA LYS A 106 -25.24 9.03 -3.30
C LYS A 106 -25.03 7.64 -3.92
N PHE A 107 -24.67 6.65 -3.10
CA PHE A 107 -24.71 5.27 -3.52
C PHE A 107 -26.16 4.79 -3.70
N GLN A 108 -26.42 3.92 -4.67
CA GLN A 108 -27.75 3.27 -4.82
C GLN A 108 -28.10 2.47 -3.59
N THR A 109 -27.15 1.64 -3.11
CA THR A 109 -27.23 0.95 -1.82
C THR A 109 -26.50 1.82 -0.79
N PRO A 110 -27.15 2.29 0.25
CA PRO A 110 -26.48 3.09 1.29
C PRO A 110 -25.29 2.32 1.87
N GLN A 111 -24.15 3.01 1.99
CA GLN A 111 -22.94 2.48 2.59
C GLN A 111 -22.47 3.42 3.69
N ASN A 112 -22.06 2.86 4.81
CA ASN A 112 -21.46 3.65 5.89
C ASN A 112 -19.93 3.63 5.76
N VAL A 113 -19.42 4.31 4.76
CA VAL A 113 -17.98 4.35 4.42
C VAL A 113 -17.13 4.71 5.63
N LYS A 114 -17.61 5.57 6.52
CA LYS A 114 -16.87 5.99 7.71
C LYS A 114 -16.62 4.83 8.66
N ASP A 115 -17.59 3.96 8.87
CA ASP A 115 -17.48 2.87 9.85
C ASP A 115 -16.49 1.80 9.40
N TYR A 116 -16.64 1.30 8.17
CA TYR A 116 -15.74 0.24 7.70
C TYR A 116 -14.35 0.73 7.29
N THR A 117 -14.11 2.05 7.22
CA THR A 117 -12.77 2.60 6.97
C THR A 117 -12.11 3.20 8.21
N CYS A 118 -12.74 3.17 9.38
CA CYS A 118 -12.22 3.77 10.61
C CYS A 118 -10.82 3.24 10.96
N HIS A 119 -10.67 1.93 11.05
CA HIS A 119 -9.40 1.27 11.36
C HIS A 119 -8.31 1.58 10.31
N LEU A 120 -8.67 1.63 9.02
CA LEU A 120 -7.75 2.05 7.96
C LEU A 120 -7.26 3.48 8.16
N GLN A 121 -8.16 4.40 8.48
CA GLN A 121 -7.82 5.82 8.67
C GLN A 121 -6.89 6.00 9.88
N GLU A 122 -7.14 5.30 10.98
CA GLU A 122 -6.28 5.29 12.17
C GLU A 122 -4.88 4.78 11.84
N ASN A 123 -4.76 3.67 11.10
CA ASN A 123 -3.48 3.12 10.70
C ASN A 123 -2.72 4.02 9.72
N ILE A 124 -3.40 4.72 8.80
CA ILE A 124 -2.76 5.71 7.92
C ILE A 124 -2.24 6.91 8.73
N PHE A 125 -3.02 7.38 9.71
CA PHE A 125 -2.58 8.45 10.60
C PHE A 125 -1.33 8.02 11.37
N PHE A 126 -1.36 6.85 12.01
CA PHE A 126 -0.22 6.27 12.71
C PHE A 126 1.00 6.13 11.79
N TRP A 127 0.83 5.64 10.56
CA TRP A 127 1.91 5.53 9.58
C TRP A 127 2.62 6.88 9.34
N LYS A 128 1.85 7.95 9.14
CA LYS A 128 2.40 9.30 8.94
C LYS A 128 3.20 9.79 10.13
N GLU A 129 2.72 9.53 11.34
CA GLU A 129 3.36 9.95 12.58
C GLU A 129 4.70 9.22 12.83
N ILE A 130 4.73 7.90 12.61
CA ILE A 130 5.93 7.11 12.94
C ILE A 130 6.95 7.03 11.81
N TYR A 131 6.55 7.30 10.56
CA TYR A 131 7.41 7.17 9.38
C TYR A 131 8.82 7.78 9.56
N PRO A 132 9.01 8.99 10.15
CA PRO A 132 10.34 9.57 10.32
C PRO A 132 11.29 8.75 11.19
N LYS A 133 10.74 7.87 12.06
CA LYS A 133 11.49 7.01 12.98
C LYS A 133 11.48 5.54 12.56
N SER A 134 10.72 5.21 11.53
CA SER A 134 10.48 3.84 11.10
C SER A 134 11.51 3.38 10.07
N ALA A 135 11.99 2.14 10.22
CA ALA A 135 12.98 1.56 9.33
C ALA A 135 12.85 0.02 9.30
N LEU A 136 13.18 -0.57 8.14
CA LEU A 136 13.36 -2.02 7.97
C LEU A 136 14.44 -2.22 6.91
N TYR A 137 15.64 -2.64 7.32
CA TYR A 137 16.78 -2.72 6.41
C TYR A 137 17.78 -3.80 6.79
N TYR A 138 18.61 -4.20 5.81
CA TYR A 138 19.72 -5.11 6.06
C TYR A 138 20.89 -4.39 6.71
N ARG A 139 21.51 -5.04 7.72
CA ARG A 139 22.81 -4.67 8.28
C ARG A 139 23.64 -5.93 8.47
N GLN A 140 24.57 -6.18 7.58
CA GLN A 140 25.39 -7.40 7.56
C GLN A 140 24.53 -8.68 7.48
N ASP A 141 24.54 -9.51 8.54
CA ASP A 141 23.77 -10.75 8.70
C ASP A 141 22.45 -10.57 9.46
N LEU A 142 22.05 -9.32 9.70
CA LEU A 142 20.85 -8.96 10.47
C LEU A 142 19.84 -8.24 9.61
N VAL A 143 18.57 -8.32 10.00
CA VAL A 143 17.53 -7.38 9.62
C VAL A 143 17.23 -6.50 10.82
N ILE A 144 17.34 -5.20 10.64
CA ILE A 144 17.00 -4.19 11.65
C ILE A 144 15.55 -3.78 11.41
N ASP A 145 14.70 -3.98 12.39
CA ASP A 145 13.28 -3.63 12.35
C ASP A 145 12.93 -2.57 13.40
N ARG A 146 12.60 -1.38 12.93
CA ARG A 146 12.15 -0.22 13.73
C ARG A 146 10.79 0.27 13.26
N ARG A 147 9.97 -0.59 12.68
CA ARG A 147 8.65 -0.21 12.14
C ARG A 147 7.67 0.25 13.21
N SER A 148 7.89 -0.12 14.48
CA SER A 148 7.11 0.43 15.61
C SER A 148 7.39 1.92 15.86
N GLY A 149 8.53 2.43 15.39
CA GLY A 149 8.99 3.78 15.67
C GLY A 149 9.51 3.98 17.11
N ILE A 150 9.45 2.97 17.96
CA ILE A 150 9.86 2.99 19.38
C ILE A 150 11.01 2.02 19.61
N ASP A 151 10.78 0.74 19.32
CA ASP A 151 11.74 -0.33 19.58
C ASP A 151 12.56 -0.64 18.32
N GLU A 152 13.80 -1.06 18.54
CA GLU A 152 14.68 -1.59 17.50
C GLU A 152 14.92 -3.08 17.74
N TRP A 153 14.47 -3.90 16.80
CA TRP A 153 14.65 -5.34 16.84
C TRP A 153 15.77 -5.76 15.88
N HIS A 154 16.71 -6.54 16.38
CA HIS A 154 17.79 -7.13 15.59
C HIS A 154 17.43 -8.58 15.31
N ILE A 155 16.97 -8.85 14.11
CA ILE A 155 16.50 -10.17 13.70
C ILE A 155 17.63 -10.88 12.97
N ARG A 156 18.21 -11.88 13.61
CA ARG A 156 19.22 -12.75 12.97
C ARG A 156 18.51 -13.81 12.16
N LEU A 157 18.78 -13.82 10.87
CA LEU A 157 18.31 -14.86 9.96
C LEU A 157 19.43 -15.87 9.72
N ASP A 158 19.09 -17.16 9.62
CA ASP A 158 20.03 -18.15 9.14
C ASP A 158 20.39 -17.89 7.68
N PRO A 159 21.53 -18.45 7.16
CA PRO A 159 22.01 -18.13 5.81
C PRO A 159 20.98 -18.41 4.71
N LEU A 160 20.20 -19.49 4.82
CA LEU A 160 19.17 -19.81 3.83
C LEU A 160 18.01 -18.83 3.88
N THR A 161 17.51 -18.52 5.06
CA THR A 161 16.39 -17.57 5.25
C THR A 161 16.79 -16.17 4.78
N MET A 162 18.04 -15.74 5.02
CA MET A 162 18.57 -14.49 4.49
C MET A 162 18.64 -14.50 2.94
N ALA A 163 19.12 -15.60 2.34
CA ALA A 163 19.17 -15.72 0.89
C ALA A 163 17.77 -15.73 0.26
N VAL A 164 16.78 -16.40 0.86
CA VAL A 164 15.37 -16.37 0.44
C VAL A 164 14.82 -14.95 0.53
N CYS A 165 15.12 -14.23 1.61
CA CYS A 165 14.70 -12.84 1.79
C CYS A 165 15.23 -11.94 0.67
N LYS A 166 16.52 -12.03 0.37
CA LYS A 166 17.19 -11.29 -0.73
C LYS A 166 16.68 -11.71 -2.11
N ALA A 167 16.48 -13.01 -2.34
CA ALA A 167 15.91 -13.53 -3.58
C ALA A 167 14.47 -13.04 -3.83
N SER A 168 13.79 -12.54 -2.80
CA SER A 168 12.42 -12.01 -2.87
C SER A 168 12.38 -10.47 -2.87
N SER A 169 13.46 -9.78 -3.18
CA SER A 169 13.55 -8.30 -3.21
C SER A 169 12.55 -7.65 -4.19
N GLU A 170 12.21 -8.36 -5.26
CA GLU A 170 11.18 -8.05 -6.23
C GLU A 170 10.10 -9.14 -6.21
N PRO A 171 8.86 -8.85 -6.64
CA PRO A 171 7.79 -9.84 -6.67
C PRO A 171 8.21 -11.10 -7.44
N VAL A 172 8.14 -12.25 -6.79
CA VAL A 172 8.66 -13.52 -7.32
C VAL A 172 7.82 -14.71 -6.86
N THR A 173 7.71 -15.75 -7.69
CA THR A 173 7.10 -17.02 -7.31
C THR A 173 8.06 -17.90 -6.51
N LEU A 174 7.54 -18.96 -5.88
CA LEU A 174 8.38 -19.95 -5.20
C LEU A 174 9.44 -20.56 -6.14
N GLN A 175 9.06 -20.91 -7.37
CA GLN A 175 9.99 -21.43 -8.37
C GLN A 175 11.06 -20.39 -8.74
N GLY A 176 10.65 -19.11 -8.84
CA GLY A 176 11.59 -18.01 -9.09
C GLY A 176 12.58 -17.83 -7.95
N ILE A 177 12.15 -17.96 -6.68
CA ILE A 177 13.05 -17.95 -5.52
C ILE A 177 14.07 -19.09 -5.63
N ALA A 178 13.59 -20.33 -5.88
CA ALA A 178 14.47 -21.50 -6.03
C ALA A 178 15.49 -21.32 -7.16
N GLN A 179 15.08 -20.70 -8.28
CA GLN A 179 15.95 -20.42 -9.40
C GLN A 179 17.04 -19.39 -9.02
N ARG A 180 16.65 -18.26 -8.39
CA ARG A 180 17.58 -17.22 -7.93
C ARG A 180 18.58 -17.74 -6.88
N LEU A 181 18.16 -18.67 -6.02
CA LEU A 181 19.04 -19.33 -5.06
C LEU A 181 20.10 -20.20 -5.77
N LYS A 182 19.73 -20.93 -6.84
CA LYS A 182 20.68 -21.73 -7.64
C LYS A 182 21.72 -20.86 -8.34
N GLU A 183 21.34 -19.66 -8.78
CA GLU A 183 22.25 -18.69 -9.42
C GLU A 183 23.39 -18.23 -8.50
N VAL A 184 23.16 -18.30 -7.17
CA VAL A 184 24.17 -18.01 -6.14
C VAL A 184 24.67 -19.29 -5.45
N GLU A 185 24.63 -20.44 -6.14
CA GLU A 185 25.12 -21.73 -5.70
C GLU A 185 24.45 -22.31 -4.44
N ILE A 186 23.28 -21.83 -4.09
CA ILE A 186 22.47 -22.36 -2.96
C ILE A 186 21.45 -23.35 -3.51
N VAL A 187 21.73 -24.66 -3.35
CA VAL A 187 20.82 -25.74 -3.76
C VAL A 187 20.11 -26.29 -2.54
N LYS A 188 18.79 -26.08 -2.45
CA LYS A 188 17.95 -26.48 -1.35
C LYS A 188 16.65 -27.13 -1.83
N SER A 189 16.06 -27.97 -1.00
CA SER A 189 14.75 -28.54 -1.27
C SER A 189 13.66 -27.48 -1.21
N GLU A 190 12.57 -27.72 -1.91
CA GLU A 190 11.40 -26.83 -1.89
C GLU A 190 10.85 -26.67 -0.46
N GLU A 191 10.88 -27.73 0.35
CA GLU A 191 10.39 -27.70 1.74
C GLU A 191 11.26 -26.78 2.62
N GLU A 192 12.60 -26.82 2.50
CA GLU A 192 13.48 -25.89 3.22
C GLU A 192 13.20 -24.44 2.84
N ILE A 193 13.00 -24.17 1.55
CA ILE A 193 12.65 -22.82 1.05
C ILE A 193 11.27 -22.37 1.61
N ARG A 194 10.27 -23.24 1.59
CA ARG A 194 8.95 -22.98 2.15
C ARG A 194 9.01 -22.70 3.66
N GLN A 195 9.85 -23.40 4.39
CA GLN A 195 10.02 -23.14 5.82
C GLN A 195 10.64 -21.76 6.08
N SER A 196 11.66 -21.37 5.30
CA SER A 196 12.23 -20.02 5.37
C SER A 196 11.21 -18.94 5.03
N ILE A 197 10.37 -19.14 4.01
CA ILE A 197 9.26 -18.24 3.64
C ILE A 197 8.27 -18.11 4.80
N LYS A 198 7.86 -19.21 5.44
CA LYS A 198 6.94 -19.17 6.60
C LYS A 198 7.52 -18.34 7.74
N ASN A 199 8.80 -18.50 8.04
CA ASN A 199 9.50 -17.74 9.08
C ASN A 199 9.48 -16.24 8.75
N LEU A 200 9.82 -15.86 7.51
CA LEU A 200 9.84 -14.46 7.07
C LEU A 200 8.45 -13.82 7.09
N ILE A 201 7.41 -14.57 6.71
CA ILE A 201 6.02 -14.09 6.81
C ILE A 201 5.63 -13.88 8.30
N LYS A 202 6.00 -14.81 9.18
CA LYS A 202 5.73 -14.69 10.63
C LYS A 202 6.37 -13.44 11.25
N TYR A 203 7.54 -13.05 10.79
CA TYR A 203 8.20 -11.80 11.22
C TYR A 203 7.65 -10.55 10.50
N GLY A 204 6.71 -10.70 9.57
CA GLY A 204 6.20 -9.60 8.75
C GLY A 204 7.28 -8.99 7.83
N ILE A 205 8.31 -9.76 7.50
CA ILE A 205 9.42 -9.35 6.61
C ILE A 205 9.08 -9.64 5.15
N LEU A 206 8.31 -10.69 4.90
CA LEU A 206 7.90 -11.13 3.58
C LEU A 206 6.38 -11.05 3.44
N LEU A 207 5.93 -10.42 2.36
CA LEU A 207 4.51 -10.44 1.97
C LEU A 207 4.24 -11.57 0.98
N LYS A 208 3.02 -12.09 1.04
CA LYS A 208 2.47 -13.01 0.06
C LYS A 208 1.17 -12.44 -0.50
N GLU A 209 1.06 -12.37 -1.82
CA GLU A 209 -0.19 -12.09 -2.54
C GLU A 209 -0.36 -13.14 -3.65
N LYS A 210 -1.38 -14.00 -3.54
CA LYS A 210 -1.56 -15.16 -4.41
C LYS A 210 -0.32 -16.07 -4.37
N GLU A 211 0.34 -16.28 -5.50
CA GLU A 211 1.56 -17.10 -5.61
C GLU A 211 2.86 -16.27 -5.64
N MET A 212 2.76 -14.97 -5.37
CA MET A 212 3.89 -14.06 -5.40
C MET A 212 4.33 -13.69 -3.98
N TYR A 213 5.64 -13.55 -3.81
CA TYR A 213 6.30 -13.13 -2.57
C TYR A 213 7.10 -11.88 -2.81
N LEU A 214 7.17 -11.00 -1.79
CA LEU A 214 7.95 -9.76 -1.83
C LEU A 214 8.56 -9.51 -0.45
N SER A 215 9.87 -9.37 -0.39
CA SER A 215 10.57 -8.89 0.81
C SER A 215 10.36 -7.38 0.98
N LEU A 216 10.02 -6.99 2.19
CA LEU A 216 9.85 -5.58 2.59
C LEU A 216 11.17 -4.92 3.01
N VAL A 217 12.23 -5.72 3.23
CA VAL A 217 13.53 -5.21 3.69
C VAL A 217 14.16 -4.36 2.59
N THR A 218 14.63 -3.18 2.98
CA THR A 218 15.38 -2.28 2.10
C THR A 218 16.89 -2.42 2.33
N GLU A 219 17.70 -1.98 1.38
CA GLU A 219 19.14 -1.85 1.59
C GLU A 219 19.41 -0.72 2.61
N GLU A 220 20.43 -0.93 3.46
CA GLU A 220 20.87 0.14 4.39
C GLU A 220 21.40 1.30 3.55
N LYS A 221 20.79 2.49 3.68
CA LYS A 221 21.42 3.72 3.23
C LYS A 221 22.18 4.33 4.39
N GLU A 222 23.45 4.58 4.19
CA GLU A 222 24.13 5.58 4.99
C GLU A 222 23.31 6.87 4.89
N VAL A 223 22.71 7.29 5.99
CA VAL A 223 22.07 8.60 6.10
C VAL A 223 23.21 9.60 5.88
N MET A 224 23.34 10.10 4.65
CA MET A 224 24.16 11.29 4.45
C MET A 224 23.55 12.40 5.31
N PRO A 225 24.36 13.04 6.12
CA PRO A 225 23.94 14.04 7.10
C PRO A 225 23.27 15.25 6.46
#